data_2690aa0c68733d64eebd5d6cb433c297
#
_entry.id   2690aa0c68733d64eebd5d6cb433c297
#
_cell.length_a   1.000
_cell.length_b   1.000
_cell.length_c   1.000
_cell.angle_alpha   90.00
_cell.angle_beta   90.00
_cell.angle_gamma   90.00
#
_symmetry.space_group_name_H-M   'P 1'
#
loop_
_entity.id
_entity.type
_entity.pdbx_description
1 polymer ?
#
loop_
_entity_poly.entity_id
_entity_poly.type
_entity_poly.pdbx_seq_one_letter_code
_entity_poly.pdbx_strand_id
1 'polypeptide(L)'
;MKEKKFKKHFRIYFRNGHPAYIVDEDGNTYVFHRVTHSKTSGGRNNIKIDNPLVNGGDKATYIVKRVEKDKKGRFSLFELEVKPVIVVDDLLIKKSWRIAAYWHE
;
A
#
# COMPACT_ATOMS: atom_id res chain seq x y z
N MET A 1 -9.44 -17.07 22.03
CA MET A 1 -8.92 -15.70 21.92
C MET A 1 -9.04 -15.23 20.48
N LYS A 2 -9.55 -14.04 20.28
CA LYS A 2 -9.69 -13.51 18.93
C LYS A 2 -8.37 -12.88 18.47
N GLU A 3 -7.93 -13.25 17.28
CA GLU A 3 -6.80 -12.57 16.68
C GLU A 3 -7.18 -11.13 16.35
N LYS A 4 -6.26 -10.23 16.64
CA LYS A 4 -6.44 -8.83 16.31
C LYS A 4 -6.18 -8.65 14.81
N LYS A 5 -7.20 -8.22 14.08
CA LYS A 5 -7.07 -7.98 12.65
C LYS A 5 -6.19 -6.76 12.42
N PHE A 6 -5.21 -6.89 11.53
CA PHE A 6 -4.35 -5.77 11.15
C PHE A 6 -5.16 -4.68 10.45
N LYS A 7 -4.97 -3.44 10.87
CA LYS A 7 -5.61 -2.29 10.23
C LYS A 7 -4.72 -1.77 9.12
N LYS A 8 -5.21 -1.86 7.89
CA LYS A 8 -4.50 -1.34 6.73
C LYS A 8 -4.45 0.17 6.77
N HIS A 9 -3.31 0.74 6.40
CA HIS A 9 -3.08 2.18 6.48
C HIS A 9 -1.96 2.60 5.55
N PHE A 10 -1.70 3.90 5.47
CA PHE A 10 -0.63 4.44 4.64
C PHE A 10 0.46 5.04 5.51
N ARG A 11 1.71 4.84 5.11
CA ARG A 11 2.89 5.47 5.70
C ARG A 11 3.81 5.94 4.59
N ILE A 12 4.71 6.88 4.87
CA ILE A 12 5.75 7.24 3.90
C ILE A 12 6.82 6.15 3.91
N TYR A 13 7.19 5.70 2.73
CA TYR A 13 8.30 4.76 2.56
C TYR A 13 9.55 5.57 2.26
N PHE A 14 10.52 5.54 3.16
CA PHE A 14 11.69 6.42 3.07
C PHE A 14 12.58 6.12 1.87
N ARG A 15 12.59 4.91 1.38
CA ARG A 15 13.45 4.56 0.25
C ARG A 15 13.10 5.31 -1.04
N ASN A 16 11.86 5.69 -1.21
CA ASN A 16 11.44 6.46 -2.39
C ASN A 16 10.72 7.76 -2.05
N GLY A 17 10.45 8.04 -0.77
CA GLY A 17 9.77 9.25 -0.35
C GLY A 17 8.29 9.30 -0.69
N HIS A 18 7.73 8.21 -1.20
CA HIS A 18 6.32 8.14 -1.59
C HIS A 18 5.49 7.37 -0.56
N PRO A 19 4.17 7.53 -0.55
CA PRO A 19 3.32 6.72 0.30
C PRO A 19 3.44 5.24 -0.05
N ALA A 20 3.21 4.41 0.96
CA ALA A 20 3.08 2.97 0.81
C ALA A 20 1.79 2.54 1.50
N TYR A 21 1.08 1.61 0.90
CA TYR A 21 -0.13 1.05 1.47
C TYR A 21 0.24 -0.19 2.27
N ILE A 22 0.20 -0.07 3.59
CA ILE A 22 0.60 -1.13 4.51
C ILE A 22 -0.56 -2.09 4.69
N VAL A 23 -0.38 -3.34 4.30
CA VAL A 23 -1.47 -4.34 4.32
C VAL A 23 -1.30 -5.38 5.43
N ASP A 24 -0.10 -5.52 5.98
CA ASP A 24 0.15 -6.47 7.05
C ASP A 24 1.49 -6.16 7.73
N GLU A 25 1.78 -6.89 8.77
CA GLU A 25 3.07 -6.82 9.45
C GLU A 25 3.53 -8.23 9.82
N ASP A 26 4.84 -8.38 9.89
CA ASP A 26 5.48 -9.65 10.26
C ASP A 26 6.71 -9.31 11.10
N GLY A 27 6.58 -9.43 12.41
CA GLY A 27 7.64 -9.04 13.33
C GLY A 27 8.03 -7.58 13.16
N ASN A 28 9.29 -7.31 12.81
CA ASN A 28 9.81 -5.97 12.61
C ASN A 28 9.68 -5.48 11.16
N THR A 29 8.80 -6.09 10.40
CA THR A 29 8.65 -5.85 8.97
C THR A 29 7.22 -5.45 8.66
N TYR A 30 7.05 -4.50 7.74
CA TYR A 30 5.75 -4.23 7.12
C TYR A 30 5.66 -4.94 5.77
N VAL A 31 4.46 -5.36 5.46
CA VAL A 31 4.09 -5.89 4.15
C VAL A 31 3.25 -4.83 3.47
N PHE A 32 3.62 -4.44 2.25
CA PHE A 32 3.03 -3.25 1.65
C PHE A 32 3.02 -3.29 0.13
N HIS A 33 2.21 -2.41 -0.44
CA HIS A 33 2.19 -2.09 -1.86
C HIS A 33 2.68 -0.67 -2.04
N ARG A 34 3.52 -0.43 -3.03
CA ARG A 34 3.94 0.93 -3.39
C ARG A 34 2.76 1.69 -4.00
N VAL A 35 2.74 2.97 -3.75
CA VAL A 35 1.76 3.90 -4.34
C VAL A 35 2.52 4.80 -5.30
N THR A 36 1.99 4.98 -6.50
CA THR A 36 2.66 5.71 -7.57
C THR A 36 1.65 6.52 -8.38
N HIS A 37 2.15 7.47 -9.15
CA HIS A 37 1.32 8.19 -10.12
C HIS A 37 1.43 7.58 -11.52
N SER A 38 2.22 6.52 -11.67
CA SER A 38 2.42 5.85 -12.95
C SER A 38 1.34 4.80 -13.18
N LYS A 39 0.83 4.77 -14.40
CA LYS A 39 -0.20 3.79 -14.79
C LYS A 39 0.34 2.37 -14.82
N THR A 40 1.63 2.22 -15.07
CA THR A 40 2.28 0.92 -15.14
C THR A 40 3.55 0.91 -14.31
N SER A 41 3.95 -0.28 -13.88
CA SER A 41 5.21 -0.51 -13.18
C SER A 41 5.77 -1.84 -13.68
N GLY A 42 7.02 -1.83 -14.16
CA GLY A 42 7.65 -3.02 -14.70
C GLY A 42 6.85 -3.67 -15.84
N GLY A 43 6.21 -2.87 -16.69
CA GLY A 43 5.42 -3.36 -17.81
C GLY A 43 4.03 -3.91 -17.44
N ARG A 44 3.63 -3.79 -16.17
CA ARG A 44 2.33 -4.26 -15.69
C ARG A 44 1.44 -3.10 -15.28
N ASN A 45 0.14 -3.23 -15.52
CA ASN A 45 -0.83 -2.23 -15.11
C ASN A 45 -0.97 -2.22 -13.58
N ASN A 46 -0.95 -1.00 -13.03
CA ASN A 46 -1.22 -0.78 -11.62
C ASN A 46 -2.74 -0.61 -11.39
N ILE A 47 -3.16 -0.71 -10.15
CA ILE A 47 -4.57 -0.56 -9.77
C ILE A 47 -4.84 0.91 -9.49
N LYS A 48 -5.72 1.51 -10.27
CA LYS A 48 -6.10 2.90 -10.07
C LYS A 48 -6.95 3.06 -8.82
N ILE A 49 -6.60 4.05 -8.01
CA ILE A 49 -7.36 4.44 -6.83
C ILE A 49 -7.53 5.96 -6.82
N ASP A 50 -8.43 6.45 -6.00
CA ASP A 50 -8.46 7.88 -5.70
C ASP A 50 -7.25 8.23 -4.85
N ASN A 51 -6.72 9.44 -5.02
CA ASN A 51 -5.59 9.88 -4.21
C ASN A 51 -6.00 9.88 -2.73
N PRO A 52 -5.38 9.04 -1.88
CA PRO A 52 -5.80 8.91 -0.50
C PRO A 52 -5.37 10.06 0.40
N LEU A 53 -4.37 10.85 -0.03
CA LEU A 53 -3.80 11.88 0.84
C LEU A 53 -4.70 13.12 0.92
N VAL A 54 -4.87 13.65 2.11
CA VAL A 54 -5.70 14.84 2.35
C VAL A 54 -5.24 16.03 1.49
N ASN A 55 -3.91 16.19 1.35
CA ASN A 55 -3.32 17.29 0.59
C ASN A 55 -2.70 16.81 -0.74
N GLY A 56 -3.15 15.66 -1.23
CA GLY A 56 -2.51 15.02 -2.37
C GLY A 56 -2.86 15.56 -3.75
N GLY A 57 -3.81 16.48 -3.84
CA GLY A 57 -4.24 17.01 -5.13
C GLY A 57 -5.04 16.01 -5.95
N ASP A 58 -5.15 16.28 -7.24
CA ASP A 58 -6.01 15.50 -8.15
C ASP A 58 -5.24 14.56 -9.09
N LYS A 59 -3.96 14.33 -8.81
CA LYS A 59 -3.17 13.43 -9.65
C LYS A 59 -3.71 12.01 -9.56
N ALA A 60 -3.78 11.35 -10.70
CA ALA A 60 -4.13 9.94 -10.77
C ALA A 60 -3.15 9.13 -9.91
N THR A 61 -3.68 8.28 -9.07
CA THR A 61 -2.90 7.51 -8.11
C THR A 61 -3.16 6.03 -8.34
N TYR A 62 -2.10 5.24 -8.23
CA TYR A 62 -2.17 3.81 -8.50
C TYR A 62 -1.46 3.03 -7.40
N ILE A 63 -1.96 1.84 -7.12
CA ILE A 63 -1.30 0.87 -6.24
C ILE A 63 -0.58 -0.16 -7.10
N VAL A 64 0.69 -0.38 -6.83
CA VAL A 64 1.49 -1.40 -7.50
C VAL A 64 1.03 -2.77 -7.02
N LYS A 65 0.71 -3.66 -7.95
CA LYS A 65 0.16 -4.98 -7.61
C LYS A 65 1.12 -5.85 -6.82
N ARG A 66 2.40 -5.70 -7.04
CA ARG A 66 3.40 -6.50 -6.33
C ARG A 66 3.46 -6.11 -4.87
N VAL A 67 3.37 -7.10 -3.99
CA VAL A 67 3.57 -6.88 -2.56
C VAL A 67 5.06 -6.96 -2.23
N GLU A 68 5.49 -6.12 -1.29
CA GLU A 68 6.88 -6.08 -0.85
C GLU A 68 6.93 -6.14 0.67
N LYS A 69 8.11 -6.42 1.20
CA LYS A 69 8.39 -6.38 2.63
C LYS A 69 9.61 -5.51 2.87
N ASP A 70 9.59 -4.73 3.93
CA ASP A 70 10.77 -4.01 4.39
C ASP A 70 10.63 -3.72 5.88
N LYS A 71 11.76 -3.38 6.50
CA LYS A 71 11.81 -3.10 7.93
C LYS A 71 10.94 -1.91 8.30
N LYS A 72 10.28 -1.98 9.45
CA LYS A 72 9.42 -0.90 9.95
C LYS A 72 10.18 0.43 10.07
N GLY A 73 11.46 0.40 10.34
CA GLY A 73 12.30 1.61 10.39
C GLY A 73 12.46 2.33 9.06
N ARG A 74 12.07 1.71 7.95
CA ARG A 74 12.08 2.34 6.63
C ARG A 74 10.83 3.16 6.34
N PHE A 75 9.92 3.24 7.29
CA PHE A 75 8.63 3.91 7.14
C PHE A 75 8.46 5.00 8.18
N SER A 76 7.60 5.98 7.89
CA SER A 76 7.28 7.02 8.86
C SER A 76 6.75 6.41 10.15
N LEU A 77 7.07 7.04 11.28
CA LEU A 77 6.64 6.59 12.61
C LEU A 77 5.13 6.75 12.81
N PHE A 78 4.49 7.57 11.99
CA PHE A 78 3.06 7.84 12.08
C PHE A 78 2.38 7.45 10.79
N GLU A 79 1.10 7.12 10.89
CA GLU A 79 0.25 6.86 9.74
C GLU A 79 -0.05 8.16 9.02
N LEU A 80 -0.19 8.10 7.70
CA LEU A 80 -0.62 9.26 6.92
C LEU A 80 -2.12 9.45 7.10
N GLU A 81 -2.51 10.71 7.20
CA GLU A 81 -3.91 11.08 7.23
C GLU A 81 -4.51 10.91 5.84
N VAL A 82 -5.63 10.20 5.74
CA VAL A 82 -6.30 9.93 4.47
C VAL A 82 -7.67 10.57 4.44
N LYS A 83 -8.15 10.85 3.23
CA LYS A 83 -9.47 11.43 3.03
C LYS A 83 -10.54 10.44 3.51
N PRO A 84 -11.52 10.91 4.29
CA PRO A 84 -12.55 9.99 4.82
C PRO A 84 -13.44 9.37 3.75
N VAL A 85 -13.52 10.00 2.57
CA VAL A 85 -14.35 9.49 1.47
C VAL A 85 -13.62 8.46 0.60
N ILE A 86 -12.35 8.22 0.86
CA ILE A 86 -11.57 7.27 0.08
C ILE A 86 -11.92 5.86 0.54
N VAL A 87 -12.35 5.07 -0.42
CA VAL A 87 -12.53 3.64 -0.22
C VAL A 87 -11.55 2.94 -1.14
N VAL A 88 -10.51 2.38 -0.55
CA VAL A 88 -9.63 1.48 -1.30
C VAL A 88 -10.38 0.15 -1.38
N ASP A 89 -10.68 -0.27 -2.60
CA ASP A 89 -11.45 -1.50 -2.81
C ASP A 89 -10.66 -2.69 -2.26
N ASP A 90 -11.14 -3.23 -1.14
CA ASP A 90 -10.52 -4.37 -0.49
C ASP A 90 -10.41 -5.59 -1.41
N LEU A 91 -11.36 -5.74 -2.32
CA LEU A 91 -11.33 -6.84 -3.26
C LEU A 91 -10.15 -6.70 -4.24
N LEU A 92 -9.91 -5.48 -4.73
CA LEU A 92 -8.77 -5.22 -5.60
C LEU A 92 -7.45 -5.46 -4.86
N ILE A 93 -7.36 -5.02 -3.63
CA ILE A 93 -6.17 -5.23 -2.81
C ILE A 93 -5.97 -6.71 -2.53
N LYS A 94 -7.04 -7.44 -2.22
CA LYS A 94 -6.96 -8.88 -2.02
C LYS A 94 -6.49 -9.61 -3.27
N LYS A 95 -6.93 -9.19 -4.45
CA LYS A 95 -6.45 -9.75 -5.71
C LYS A 95 -4.96 -9.53 -5.89
N SER A 96 -4.50 -8.33 -5.61
CA SER A 96 -3.08 -8.01 -5.68
C SER A 96 -2.26 -8.86 -4.71
N TRP A 97 -2.76 -9.01 -3.51
CA TRP A 97 -2.15 -9.83 -2.47
C TRP A 97 -2.03 -11.29 -2.91
N ARG A 98 -3.09 -11.85 -3.48
CA ARG A 98 -3.09 -13.22 -3.96
C ARG A 98 -2.08 -13.45 -5.08
N ILE A 99 -1.99 -12.53 -6.02
CA ILE A 99 -1.03 -12.61 -7.10
C ILE A 99 0.39 -12.63 -6.56
N ALA A 100 0.67 -11.78 -5.59
CA ALA A 100 1.98 -11.73 -4.96
C ALA A 100 2.26 -12.99 -4.15
N ALA A 101 1.27 -13.55 -3.48
CA ALA A 101 1.41 -14.76 -2.69
C ALA A 101 1.87 -15.96 -3.53
N TYR A 102 1.44 -16.05 -4.78
CA TYR A 102 1.89 -17.10 -5.69
C TYR A 102 3.40 -17.11 -5.90
N TRP A 103 4.01 -15.95 -5.76
CA TRP A 103 5.45 -15.84 -6.00
C TRP A 103 6.28 -16.22 -4.79
N HIS A 104 5.65 -16.41 -3.66
CA HIS A 104 6.32 -16.76 -2.41
C HIS A 104 6.23 -18.25 -2.10
N GLU A 105 5.49 -18.99 -2.89
CA GLU A 105 5.36 -20.42 -2.71
C GLU A 105 6.44 -21.21 -3.50
#